data_5b7fa3ae2b0f621281cccd119fd9a1bd
#
_entry.id   5b7fa3ae2b0f621281cccd119fd9a1bd
#
_cell.length_a   1.000
_cell.length_b   1.000
_cell.length_c   1.000
_cell.angle_alpha   90.00
_cell.angle_beta   90.00
_cell.angle_gamma   90.00
#
_symmetry.space_group_name_H-M   'P 1'
#
loop_
_entity.id
_entity.type
_entity.pdbx_description
1 polymer ?
#
loop_
_entity_poly.entity_id
_entity_poly.type
_entity_poly.pdbx_seq_one_letter_code
_entity_poly.pdbx_strand_id
1 'polypeptide(L)'
;MVLGSANVSLSGHNTLVTMVMDLGLSKLNGVILLGLIFVSLVVLMLVVLLNTQVGLALRATGDNLAMGEANGIKVDRMKILGYMISNGLIALSGALLAQNNGYADMNMGTGTIVNGLAAIILAEVIVKYLPLGKRLWSIVVGAVLYRLVLVIILAMNVDAQMLKLASAILLAIILYVPEVRQKLKIRPNKSLTPGGDK
;
A
#
# COMPACT_ATOMS: atom_id res chain seq x y z
N MET A 1 32.22 5.89 3.37
CA MET A 1 31.41 5.27 2.32
C MET A 1 31.58 3.77 2.47
N VAL A 2 30.62 3.08 3.09
CA VAL A 2 30.79 1.67 3.50
C VAL A 2 30.48 0.69 2.35
N LEU A 3 29.77 1.15 1.32
CA LEU A 3 29.43 0.35 0.14
C LEU A 3 30.11 0.93 -1.10
N GLY A 4 31.07 0.21 -1.64
CA GLY A 4 31.82 0.60 -2.84
C GLY A 4 31.02 0.50 -4.16
N SER A 5 29.80 -0.04 -4.11
CA SER A 5 28.90 -0.20 -5.27
C SER A 5 27.45 0.09 -4.87
N ALA A 6 26.67 0.62 -5.83
CA ALA A 6 25.24 0.87 -5.64
C ALA A 6 24.41 -0.42 -5.46
N ASN A 7 24.97 -1.56 -5.91
CA ASN A 7 24.32 -2.88 -5.88
C ASN A 7 25.11 -3.83 -4.99
N VAL A 8 24.41 -4.50 -4.09
CA VAL A 8 24.95 -5.58 -3.25
C VAL A 8 24.31 -6.89 -3.69
N SER A 9 25.15 -7.84 -4.16
CA SER A 9 24.69 -9.18 -4.53
C SER A 9 24.51 -10.03 -3.27
N LEU A 10 23.40 -10.73 -3.20
CA LEU A 10 23.11 -11.75 -2.19
C LEU A 10 23.47 -13.18 -2.67
N SER A 11 24.12 -13.30 -3.83
CA SER A 11 24.55 -14.59 -4.37
C SER A 11 25.49 -15.31 -3.41
N GLY A 12 25.18 -16.55 -3.04
CA GLY A 12 25.96 -17.36 -2.11
C GLY A 12 25.51 -17.26 -0.64
N HIS A 13 24.54 -16.43 -0.31
CA HIS A 13 23.92 -16.42 1.01
C HIS A 13 22.59 -17.18 1.03
N ASN A 14 22.35 -17.92 2.12
CA ASN A 14 21.06 -18.58 2.33
C ASN A 14 19.98 -17.52 2.55
N THR A 15 19.07 -17.40 1.59
CA THR A 15 17.90 -16.54 1.68
C THR A 15 16.68 -17.37 2.11
N LEU A 16 15.63 -16.73 2.61
CA LEU A 16 14.37 -17.42 2.91
C LEU A 16 13.81 -18.14 1.67
N VAL A 17 14.04 -17.57 0.49
CA VAL A 17 13.62 -18.17 -0.79
C VAL A 17 14.40 -19.46 -1.08
N THR A 18 15.73 -19.49 -0.84
CA THR A 18 16.54 -20.70 -1.01
C THR A 18 16.15 -21.77 -0.01
N MET A 19 15.90 -21.41 1.26
CA MET A 19 15.43 -22.35 2.27
C MET A 19 14.12 -23.06 1.89
N VAL A 20 13.19 -22.32 1.26
CA VAL A 20 11.93 -22.93 0.82
C VAL A 20 12.11 -23.77 -0.46
N MET A 21 13.08 -23.42 -1.30
CA MET A 21 13.46 -24.26 -2.45
C MET A 21 14.08 -25.59 -2.00
N ASP A 22 14.86 -25.59 -0.94
CA ASP A 22 15.46 -26.81 -0.35
C ASP A 22 14.38 -27.77 0.22
N LEU A 23 13.19 -27.27 0.52
CA LEU A 23 12.01 -28.06 0.90
C LEU A 23 11.29 -28.72 -0.31
N GLY A 24 11.87 -28.62 -1.51
CA GLY A 24 11.34 -29.26 -2.73
C GLY A 24 10.26 -28.45 -3.46
N LEU A 25 10.03 -27.18 -3.09
CA LEU A 25 9.10 -26.31 -3.79
C LEU A 25 9.79 -25.59 -4.96
N SER A 26 9.07 -25.43 -6.08
CA SER A 26 9.56 -24.58 -7.16
C SER A 26 9.73 -23.14 -6.68
N LYS A 27 10.70 -22.39 -7.23
CA LYS A 27 10.98 -21.00 -6.86
C LYS A 27 9.70 -20.14 -6.86
N LEU A 28 8.84 -20.31 -7.87
CA LEU A 28 7.59 -19.55 -8.00
C LEU A 28 6.64 -19.83 -6.82
N ASN A 29 6.40 -21.10 -6.52
CA ASN A 29 5.51 -21.50 -5.43
C ASN A 29 6.06 -21.09 -4.06
N GLY A 30 7.38 -21.19 -3.88
CA GLY A 30 8.06 -20.77 -2.67
C GLY A 30 7.92 -19.28 -2.39
N VAL A 31 8.12 -18.44 -3.41
CA VAL A 31 7.97 -16.98 -3.28
C VAL A 31 6.52 -16.59 -3.00
N ILE A 32 5.55 -17.22 -3.68
CA ILE A 32 4.12 -16.95 -3.45
C ILE A 32 3.74 -17.33 -2.02
N LEU A 33 4.15 -18.50 -1.55
CA LEU A 33 3.83 -18.99 -0.21
C LEU A 33 4.45 -18.10 0.87
N LEU A 34 5.72 -17.75 0.74
CA LEU A 34 6.38 -16.81 1.65
C LEU A 34 5.69 -15.45 1.64
N GLY A 35 5.39 -14.89 0.47
CA GLY A 35 4.70 -13.61 0.34
C GLY A 35 3.34 -13.64 1.04
N LEU A 36 2.57 -14.73 0.85
CA LEU A 36 1.24 -14.89 1.45
C LEU A 36 1.31 -15.00 2.97
N ILE A 37 2.30 -15.75 3.50
CA ILE A 37 2.53 -15.86 4.95
C ILE A 37 2.90 -14.50 5.54
N PHE A 38 3.89 -13.79 4.97
CA PHE A 38 4.32 -12.50 5.50
C PHE A 38 3.21 -11.44 5.41
N VAL A 39 2.49 -11.36 4.30
CA VAL A 39 1.37 -10.42 4.14
C VAL A 39 0.28 -10.71 5.16
N SER A 40 -0.11 -11.99 5.33
CA SER A 40 -1.12 -12.38 6.29
C SER A 40 -0.71 -12.05 7.73
N LEU A 41 0.55 -12.31 8.09
CA LEU A 41 1.10 -12.01 9.40
C LEU A 41 1.12 -10.51 9.68
N VAL A 42 1.56 -9.71 8.72
CA VAL A 42 1.58 -8.23 8.83
C VAL A 42 0.17 -7.67 8.94
N VAL A 43 -0.77 -8.13 8.10
CA VAL A 43 -2.16 -7.69 8.17
C VAL A 43 -2.77 -8.04 9.52
N LEU A 44 -2.56 -9.26 10.02
CA LEU A 44 -3.06 -9.69 11.32
C LEU A 44 -2.46 -8.84 12.45
N MET A 45 -1.14 -8.62 12.43
CA MET A 45 -0.45 -7.76 13.39
C MET A 45 -1.02 -6.34 13.39
N LEU A 46 -1.23 -5.75 12.21
CA LEU A 46 -1.81 -4.41 12.08
C LEU A 46 -3.27 -4.37 12.56
N VAL A 47 -4.07 -5.39 12.24
CA VAL A 47 -5.47 -5.47 12.72
C VAL A 47 -5.50 -5.50 14.24
N VAL A 48 -4.69 -6.34 14.86
CA VAL A 48 -4.60 -6.44 16.34
C VAL A 48 -4.15 -5.11 16.90
N LEU A 49 -3.06 -4.54 16.40
CA LEU A 49 -2.49 -3.28 16.89
C LEU A 49 -3.48 -2.12 16.77
N LEU A 50 -4.13 -1.97 15.62
CA LEU A 50 -5.07 -0.87 15.36
C LEU A 50 -6.40 -0.98 16.13
N ASN A 51 -6.71 -2.16 16.68
CA ASN A 51 -7.85 -2.37 17.58
C ASN A 51 -7.50 -2.18 19.06
N THR A 52 -6.22 -1.96 19.42
CA THR A 52 -5.81 -1.60 20.78
C THR A 52 -6.12 -0.14 21.07
N GLN A 53 -6.04 0.25 22.35
CA GLN A 53 -6.18 1.65 22.78
C GLN A 53 -5.15 2.57 22.10
N VAL A 54 -3.91 2.07 21.92
CA VAL A 54 -2.85 2.79 21.23
C VAL A 54 -3.18 2.97 19.74
N GLY A 55 -3.71 1.94 19.11
CA GLY A 55 -4.16 1.99 17.71
C GLY A 55 -5.34 2.93 17.50
N LEU A 56 -6.29 2.97 18.44
CA LEU A 56 -7.40 3.93 18.41
C LEU A 56 -6.89 5.38 18.56
N ALA A 57 -5.95 5.63 19.47
CA ALA A 57 -5.31 6.94 19.65
C ALA A 57 -4.52 7.35 18.38
N LEU A 58 -3.83 6.40 17.75
CA LEU A 58 -3.11 6.63 16.50
C LEU A 58 -4.06 7.04 15.36
N ARG A 59 -5.19 6.35 15.23
CA ARG A 59 -6.22 6.67 14.23
C ARG A 59 -6.88 8.01 14.48
N ALA A 60 -7.26 8.30 15.74
CA ALA A 60 -7.82 9.59 16.13
C ALA A 60 -6.86 10.75 15.82
N THR A 61 -5.54 10.53 16.05
CA THR A 61 -4.49 11.50 15.69
C THR A 61 -4.39 11.69 14.18
N GLY A 62 -4.57 10.63 13.39
CA GLY A 62 -4.56 10.69 11.93
C GLY A 62 -5.78 11.41 11.34
N ASP A 63 -6.95 11.23 11.96
CA ASP A 63 -8.20 11.84 11.49
C ASP A 63 -8.26 13.34 11.82
N ASN A 64 -7.94 13.74 13.07
CA ASN A 64 -7.97 15.14 13.50
C ASN A 64 -7.04 15.37 14.69
N LEU A 65 -5.95 16.11 14.46
CA LEU A 65 -4.94 16.42 15.47
C LEU A 65 -5.51 17.22 16.65
N ALA A 66 -6.27 18.28 16.37
CA ALA A 66 -6.84 19.15 17.40
C ALA A 66 -7.84 18.39 18.28
N MET A 67 -8.65 17.52 17.70
CA MET A 67 -9.56 16.65 18.44
C MET A 67 -8.81 15.64 19.30
N GLY A 68 -7.69 15.10 18.79
CA GLY A 68 -6.82 14.20 19.54
C GLY A 68 -6.24 14.87 20.79
N GLU A 69 -5.70 16.08 20.66
CA GLU A 69 -5.16 16.88 21.77
C GLU A 69 -6.24 17.24 22.80
N ALA A 70 -7.42 17.66 22.33
CA ALA A 70 -8.55 17.99 23.20
C ALA A 70 -9.01 16.79 24.06
N ASN A 71 -8.85 15.56 23.55
CA ASN A 71 -9.12 14.31 24.27
C ASN A 71 -7.93 13.80 25.11
N GLY A 72 -6.88 14.60 25.29
CA GLY A 72 -5.72 14.26 26.11
C GLY A 72 -4.75 13.26 25.47
N ILE A 73 -4.86 13.00 24.18
CA ILE A 73 -3.93 12.14 23.46
C ILE A 73 -2.60 12.89 23.26
N LYS A 74 -1.49 12.26 23.61
CA LYS A 74 -0.15 12.79 23.32
C LYS A 74 0.18 12.61 21.84
N VAL A 75 -0.30 13.54 21.01
CA VAL A 75 -0.27 13.48 19.54
C VAL A 75 1.16 13.27 19.00
N ASP A 76 2.18 13.93 19.59
CA ASP A 76 3.56 13.77 19.12
C ASP A 76 4.09 12.35 19.32
N ARG A 77 3.73 11.70 20.43
CA ARG A 77 4.10 10.28 20.64
C ARG A 77 3.41 9.36 19.64
N MET A 78 2.15 9.64 19.31
CA MET A 78 1.41 8.86 18.32
C MET A 78 1.98 9.04 16.90
N LYS A 79 2.41 10.25 16.53
CA LYS A 79 3.10 10.51 15.27
C LYS A 79 4.41 9.72 15.19
N ILE A 80 5.26 9.79 16.23
CA ILE A 80 6.52 9.03 16.28
C ILE A 80 6.26 7.54 16.12
N LEU A 81 5.30 7.00 16.85
CA LEU A 81 4.93 5.59 16.79
C LEU A 81 4.42 5.20 15.38
N GLY A 82 3.60 6.05 14.76
CA GLY A 82 3.15 5.84 13.39
C GLY A 82 4.30 5.79 12.37
N TYR A 83 5.27 6.71 12.49
CA TYR A 83 6.46 6.69 11.65
C TYR A 83 7.35 5.46 11.91
N MET A 84 7.49 5.02 13.15
CA MET A 84 8.26 3.81 13.48
C MET A 84 7.65 2.57 12.83
N ILE A 85 6.33 2.40 12.95
CA ILE A 85 5.61 1.27 12.33
C ILE A 85 5.74 1.32 10.81
N SER A 86 5.48 2.48 10.21
CA SER A 86 5.55 2.65 8.75
C SER A 86 6.95 2.33 8.22
N ASN A 87 8.00 2.91 8.81
CA ASN A 87 9.38 2.67 8.39
C ASN A 87 9.80 1.21 8.62
N GLY A 88 9.35 0.58 9.70
CA GLY A 88 9.57 -0.84 9.95
C GLY A 88 8.97 -1.73 8.86
N LEU A 89 7.74 -1.43 8.43
CA LEU A 89 7.08 -2.16 7.34
C LEU A 89 7.76 -1.94 5.98
N ILE A 90 8.24 -0.72 5.72
CA ILE A 90 9.00 -0.41 4.51
C ILE A 90 10.31 -1.20 4.48
N ALA A 91 11.04 -1.24 5.60
CA ALA A 91 12.29 -1.99 5.71
C ALA A 91 12.06 -3.50 5.51
N LEU A 92 11.00 -4.05 6.10
CA LEU A 92 10.62 -5.46 5.93
C LEU A 92 10.27 -5.77 4.47
N SER A 93 9.51 -4.91 3.81
CA SER A 93 9.17 -5.04 2.39
C SER A 93 10.42 -5.00 1.51
N GLY A 94 11.33 -4.06 1.78
CA GLY A 94 12.60 -3.95 1.05
C GLY A 94 13.48 -5.17 1.22
N ALA A 95 13.57 -5.72 2.43
CA ALA A 95 14.32 -6.93 2.71
C ALA A 95 13.78 -8.16 1.96
N LEU A 96 12.45 -8.35 1.95
CA LEU A 96 11.81 -9.43 1.20
C LEU A 96 12.02 -9.29 -0.31
N LEU A 97 11.96 -8.06 -0.83
CA LEU A 97 12.18 -7.79 -2.23
C LEU A 97 13.63 -8.08 -2.65
N ALA A 98 14.60 -7.67 -1.82
CA ALA A 98 16.02 -7.95 -2.05
C ALA A 98 16.31 -9.46 -2.05
N GLN A 99 15.70 -10.23 -1.15
CA GLN A 99 15.83 -11.68 -1.10
C GLN A 99 15.23 -12.36 -2.34
N ASN A 100 14.07 -11.88 -2.82
CA ASN A 100 13.44 -12.41 -4.01
C ASN A 100 14.27 -12.15 -5.27
N ASN A 101 14.86 -10.96 -5.38
CA ASN A 101 15.66 -10.56 -6.54
C ASN A 101 17.10 -11.11 -6.49
N GLY A 102 17.60 -11.49 -5.32
CA GLY A 102 18.98 -11.94 -5.10
C GLY A 102 20.01 -10.81 -5.07
N TYR A 103 19.57 -9.56 -5.08
CA TYR A 103 20.41 -8.37 -4.93
C TYR A 103 19.63 -7.21 -4.29
N ALA A 104 20.33 -6.30 -3.64
CA ALA A 104 19.80 -5.05 -3.13
C ALA A 104 20.41 -3.89 -3.91
N ASP A 105 19.56 -2.98 -4.40
CA ASP A 105 19.95 -1.76 -5.12
C ASP A 105 19.36 -0.54 -4.43
N MET A 106 20.13 0.53 -4.31
CA MET A 106 19.68 1.79 -3.71
C MET A 106 18.49 2.42 -4.47
N ASN A 107 18.41 2.19 -5.78
CA ASN A 107 17.35 2.73 -6.64
C ASN A 107 16.08 1.88 -6.67
N MET A 108 16.07 0.72 -6.01
CA MET A 108 14.95 -0.24 -6.02
C MET A 108 13.66 0.35 -5.45
N GLY A 109 13.79 1.33 -4.53
CA GLY A 109 12.67 2.05 -3.94
C GLY A 109 12.10 3.18 -4.81
N THR A 110 12.80 3.55 -5.90
CA THR A 110 12.41 4.69 -6.72
C THR A 110 11.11 4.41 -7.46
N GLY A 111 10.09 5.23 -7.20
CA GLY A 111 8.76 5.07 -7.80
C GLY A 111 7.82 4.10 -7.08
N THR A 112 8.29 3.35 -6.06
CA THR A 112 7.42 2.43 -5.30
C THR A 112 6.32 3.16 -4.54
N ILE A 113 6.56 4.41 -4.12
CA ILE A 113 5.56 5.27 -3.45
C ILE A 113 4.38 5.52 -4.39
N VAL A 114 4.65 5.84 -5.66
CA VAL A 114 3.61 6.09 -6.68
C VAL A 114 2.78 4.82 -6.91
N ASN A 115 3.46 3.66 -7.05
CA ASN A 115 2.79 2.38 -7.23
C ASN A 115 1.96 1.99 -6.01
N GLY A 116 2.47 2.23 -4.79
CA GLY A 116 1.75 1.97 -3.54
C GLY A 116 0.52 2.84 -3.41
N LEU A 117 0.63 4.14 -3.73
CA LEU A 117 -0.49 5.07 -3.69
C LEU A 117 -1.59 4.66 -4.69
N ALA A 118 -1.19 4.30 -5.91
CA ALA A 118 -2.11 3.81 -6.93
C ALA A 118 -2.86 2.55 -6.48
N ALA A 119 -2.17 1.61 -5.85
CA ALA A 119 -2.77 0.38 -5.33
C ALA A 119 -3.79 0.66 -4.23
N ILE A 120 -3.49 1.58 -3.30
CA ILE A 120 -4.41 1.97 -2.21
C ILE A 120 -5.66 2.63 -2.78
N ILE A 121 -5.50 3.58 -3.71
CA ILE A 121 -6.64 4.28 -4.31
C ILE A 121 -7.50 3.32 -5.12
N LEU A 122 -6.89 2.39 -5.86
CA LEU A 122 -7.62 1.35 -6.58
C LEU A 122 -8.46 0.49 -5.62
N ALA A 123 -7.88 0.11 -4.48
CA ALA A 123 -8.60 -0.63 -3.44
C ALA A 123 -9.78 0.17 -2.89
N GLU A 124 -9.61 1.47 -2.62
CA GLU A 124 -10.66 2.34 -2.10
C GLU A 124 -11.80 2.60 -3.11
N VAL A 125 -11.45 2.66 -4.40
CA VAL A 125 -12.45 2.81 -5.48
C VAL A 125 -13.34 1.58 -5.60
N ILE A 126 -12.75 0.38 -5.47
CA ILE A 126 -13.46 -0.89 -5.58
C ILE A 126 -14.30 -1.16 -4.34
N VAL A 127 -13.74 -0.86 -3.16
CA VAL A 127 -14.36 -1.26 -1.89
C VAL A 127 -14.55 -0.04 -0.99
N LYS A 128 -15.75 0.53 -1.00
CA LYS A 128 -16.18 1.58 -0.08
C LYS A 128 -16.83 0.97 1.18
N TYR A 129 -16.57 1.59 2.36
CA TYR A 129 -17.28 1.30 3.62
C TYR A 129 -17.05 -0.09 4.24
N LEU A 130 -15.81 -0.58 4.27
CA LEU A 130 -15.49 -1.80 5.02
C LEU A 130 -14.97 -1.50 6.43
N PRO A 131 -15.23 -2.42 7.39
CA PRO A 131 -14.57 -2.41 8.69
C PRO A 131 -13.05 -2.56 8.52
N LEU A 132 -12.28 -2.08 9.49
CA LEU A 132 -10.83 -1.92 9.43
C LEU A 132 -10.08 -3.16 8.90
N GLY A 133 -10.39 -4.34 9.43
CA GLY A 133 -9.74 -5.58 9.01
C GLY A 133 -9.96 -5.92 7.53
N LYS A 134 -11.19 -5.78 7.06
CA LYS A 134 -11.54 -6.01 5.65
C LYS A 134 -10.92 -4.93 4.74
N ARG A 135 -10.77 -3.69 5.25
CA ARG A 135 -10.11 -2.59 4.53
C ARG A 135 -8.62 -2.87 4.29
N LEU A 136 -7.92 -3.42 5.27
CA LEU A 136 -6.52 -3.82 5.10
C LEU A 136 -6.36 -4.94 4.06
N TRP A 137 -7.25 -5.92 4.06
CA TRP A 137 -7.27 -6.97 3.03
C TRP A 137 -7.61 -6.42 1.64
N SER A 138 -8.51 -5.44 1.55
CA SER A 138 -8.82 -4.81 0.25
C SER A 138 -7.62 -4.09 -0.36
N ILE A 139 -6.72 -3.51 0.46
CA ILE A 139 -5.47 -2.91 -0.01
C ILE A 139 -4.56 -3.97 -0.65
N VAL A 140 -4.48 -5.17 -0.05
CA VAL A 140 -3.71 -6.28 -0.64
C VAL A 140 -4.29 -6.69 -2.00
N VAL A 141 -5.61 -6.82 -2.10
CA VAL A 141 -6.28 -7.11 -3.37
C VAL A 141 -6.04 -6.00 -4.40
N GLY A 142 -6.13 -4.73 -3.99
CA GLY A 142 -5.83 -3.58 -4.84
C GLY A 142 -4.39 -3.59 -5.36
N ALA A 143 -3.42 -3.96 -4.52
CA ALA A 143 -2.02 -4.09 -4.92
C ALA A 143 -1.82 -5.21 -5.96
N VAL A 144 -2.50 -6.35 -5.78
CA VAL A 144 -2.46 -7.45 -6.75
C VAL A 144 -3.09 -7.03 -8.08
N LEU A 145 -4.25 -6.41 -8.05
CA LEU A 145 -4.94 -5.92 -9.26
C LEU A 145 -4.09 -4.87 -10.00
N TYR A 146 -3.51 -3.93 -9.27
CA TYR A 146 -2.61 -2.94 -9.86
C TYR A 146 -1.41 -3.62 -10.55
N ARG A 147 -0.82 -4.63 -9.90
CA ARG A 147 0.30 -5.40 -10.46
C ARG A 147 -0.10 -6.16 -11.70
N LEU A 148 -1.30 -6.76 -11.72
CA LEU A 148 -1.84 -7.45 -12.90
C LEU A 148 -1.99 -6.49 -14.09
N VAL A 149 -2.50 -5.28 -13.87
CA VAL A 149 -2.62 -4.27 -14.94
C VAL A 149 -1.23 -3.93 -15.50
N LEU A 150 -0.23 -3.74 -14.65
CA LEU A 150 1.15 -3.49 -15.11
C LEU A 150 1.73 -4.67 -15.91
N VAL A 151 1.45 -5.90 -15.51
CA VAL A 151 1.88 -7.10 -16.23
C VAL A 151 1.21 -7.19 -17.61
N ILE A 152 -0.06 -6.85 -17.72
CA ILE A 152 -0.77 -6.81 -19.02
C ILE A 152 -0.15 -5.75 -19.92
N ILE A 153 0.20 -4.58 -19.42
CA ILE A 153 0.86 -3.52 -20.18
C ILE A 153 2.24 -4.01 -20.69
N LEU A 154 3.01 -4.70 -19.83
CA LEU A 154 4.29 -5.31 -20.22
C LEU A 154 4.12 -6.38 -21.30
N ALA A 155 3.06 -7.19 -21.23
CA ALA A 155 2.77 -8.23 -22.22
C ALA A 155 2.44 -7.66 -23.61
N MET A 156 2.09 -6.37 -23.70
CA MET A 156 1.89 -5.65 -24.97
C MET A 156 3.21 -5.18 -25.62
N ASN A 157 4.36 -5.68 -25.18
CA ASN A 157 5.70 -5.31 -25.69
C ASN A 157 6.04 -3.81 -25.53
N VAL A 158 5.57 -3.19 -24.47
CA VAL A 158 5.89 -1.81 -24.13
C VAL A 158 7.26 -1.74 -23.46
N ASP A 159 8.13 -0.86 -23.93
CA ASP A 159 9.46 -0.65 -23.35
C ASP A 159 9.40 -0.35 -21.85
N ALA A 160 10.38 -0.85 -21.09
CA ALA A 160 10.45 -0.66 -19.65
C ALA A 160 10.49 0.82 -19.21
N GLN A 161 10.98 1.71 -20.09
CA GLN A 161 10.94 3.16 -19.85
C GLN A 161 9.52 3.73 -19.98
N MET A 162 8.74 3.22 -20.93
CA MET A 162 7.34 3.58 -21.12
C MET A 162 6.44 3.06 -19.99
N LEU A 163 6.89 2.03 -19.25
CA LEU A 163 6.15 1.49 -18.11
C LEU A 163 5.95 2.53 -17.00
N LYS A 164 6.94 3.39 -16.76
CA LYS A 164 6.82 4.49 -15.78
C LYS A 164 5.77 5.51 -16.21
N LEU A 165 5.73 5.81 -17.50
CA LEU A 165 4.73 6.72 -18.08
C LEU A 165 3.33 6.09 -18.04
N ALA A 166 3.22 4.80 -18.40
CA ALA A 166 1.98 4.05 -18.32
C ALA A 166 1.44 3.97 -16.89
N SER A 167 2.31 3.74 -15.90
CA SER A 167 1.92 3.73 -14.48
C SER A 167 1.43 5.08 -14.00
N ALA A 168 2.03 6.19 -14.46
CA ALA A 168 1.61 7.53 -14.13
C ALA A 168 0.24 7.89 -14.75
N ILE A 169 0.02 7.51 -16.01
CA ILE A 169 -1.28 7.68 -16.70
C ILE A 169 -2.36 6.84 -15.98
N LEU A 170 -2.04 5.59 -15.66
CA LEU A 170 -2.95 4.72 -14.92
C LEU A 170 -3.35 5.33 -13.57
N LEU A 171 -2.38 5.87 -12.83
CA LEU A 171 -2.63 6.57 -11.57
C LEU A 171 -3.54 7.77 -11.78
N ALA A 172 -3.29 8.59 -12.80
CA ALA A 172 -4.13 9.75 -13.11
C ALA A 172 -5.57 9.34 -13.42
N ILE A 173 -5.78 8.26 -14.19
CA ILE A 173 -7.10 7.73 -14.49
C ILE A 173 -7.79 7.24 -13.20
N ILE A 174 -7.08 6.48 -12.37
CA ILE A 174 -7.62 5.95 -11.10
C ILE A 174 -8.04 7.09 -10.16
N LEU A 175 -7.25 8.16 -10.08
CA LEU A 175 -7.56 9.35 -9.28
C LEU A 175 -8.76 10.12 -9.83
N TYR A 176 -8.91 10.18 -11.15
CA TYR A 176 -9.99 10.92 -11.79
C TYR A 176 -11.37 10.26 -11.60
N VAL A 177 -11.42 8.93 -11.57
CA VAL A 177 -12.67 8.16 -11.42
C VAL A 177 -13.49 8.54 -10.17
N PRO A 178 -12.94 8.61 -8.95
CA PRO A 178 -13.71 8.98 -7.76
C PRO A 178 -14.15 10.45 -7.79
N GLU A 179 -13.34 11.34 -8.37
CA GLU A 179 -13.67 12.76 -8.46
C GLU A 179 -14.85 13.01 -9.40
N VAL A 180 -14.88 12.34 -10.56
CA VAL A 180 -16.01 12.40 -11.49
C VAL A 180 -17.28 11.83 -10.87
N ARG A 181 -17.17 10.69 -10.15
CA ARG A 181 -18.32 10.12 -9.44
C ARG A 181 -18.85 11.04 -8.35
N GLN A 182 -18.00 11.79 -7.65
CA GLN A 182 -18.43 12.79 -6.67
C GLN A 182 -19.15 13.96 -7.34
N LYS A 183 -18.61 14.50 -8.43
CA LYS A 183 -19.23 15.61 -9.18
C LYS A 183 -20.57 15.21 -9.81
N LEU A 184 -20.70 13.98 -10.28
CA LEU A 184 -21.96 13.46 -10.82
C LEU A 184 -23.03 13.23 -9.74
N LYS A 185 -22.62 12.94 -8.50
CA LYS A 185 -23.51 12.73 -7.35
C LYS A 185 -23.93 14.03 -6.66
N ILE A 186 -23.20 15.14 -6.86
CA ILE A 186 -23.53 16.49 -6.38
C ILE A 186 -24.27 17.25 -7.48
N ARG A 187 -25.38 16.70 -7.95
CA ARG A 187 -26.52 17.48 -8.41
C ARG A 187 -27.67 17.23 -7.42
N PRO A 188 -27.75 17.97 -6.31
CA PRO A 188 -28.99 18.03 -5.57
C PRO A 188 -29.94 18.81 -6.48
N ASN A 189 -31.04 18.16 -6.79
CA ASN A 189 -32.22 18.76 -7.38
C ASN A 189 -32.59 20.02 -6.58
N LYS A 190 -32.16 21.17 -7.05
CA LYS A 190 -32.61 22.46 -6.55
C LYS A 190 -33.90 22.79 -7.28
N SER A 191 -34.95 22.06 -6.97
CA SER A 191 -36.29 22.36 -7.38
C SER A 191 -37.16 22.54 -6.15
N LEU A 192 -37.58 23.79 -5.99
CA LEU A 192 -38.83 24.18 -5.40
C LEU A 192 -38.98 24.13 -3.88
N THR A 193 -38.64 25.24 -3.25
CA THR A 193 -39.57 25.79 -2.28
C THR A 193 -40.30 26.95 -2.96
N PRO A 194 -41.56 26.76 -3.31
CA PRO A 194 -42.44 27.89 -3.64
C PRO A 194 -42.74 28.64 -2.32
N GLY A 195 -42.79 29.93 -2.40
CA GLY A 195 -43.17 30.81 -1.32
C GLY A 195 -44.47 30.40 -0.64
N GLY A 196 -44.50 30.61 0.65
CA GLY A 196 -45.68 30.58 1.50
C GLY A 196 -45.74 31.92 2.24
N ASP A 197 -46.36 32.90 1.59
CA ASP A 197 -46.99 34.02 2.28
C ASP A 197 -47.95 33.48 3.37
N LYS A 198 -47.79 33.92 4.59
CA LYS A 198 -48.78 34.56 5.43
C LYS A 198 -48.21 34.75 6.85
#